data_741fdf1447b9bfa0c9214e4164e4e215
#
_entry.id   741fdf1447b9bfa0c9214e4164e4e215
#
_cell.length_a   1.000
_cell.length_b   1.000
_cell.length_c   1.000
_cell.angle_alpha   90.00
_cell.angle_beta   90.00
_cell.angle_gamma   90.00
#
_symmetry.space_group_name_H-M   'P 1'
#
loop_
_entity.id
_entity.type
_entity.pdbx_description
1 polymer ?
#
loop_
_entity_poly.entity_id
_entity_poly.type
_entity_poly.pdbx_seq_one_letter_code
_entity_poly.pdbx_strand_id
1 'polypeptide(L)'
;LNLSMMETMRFLCKNIQGCVLGYTQSDEITLVLVDYKKLTSNPWFDYEVQKMCSVGASMATVGFNNAFARRVEEFSIHGGGSPLYDRYLNALEDGAMFDCRAFNVPREEVTGGSWMQAEILFRCWDRYISLIRNCKTKAAMRSRIC
;
A
#
# COMPACT_ATOMS: atom_id res chain seq x y z
N LEU A 1 6.92 9.45 3.67
CA LEU A 1 6.02 8.30 3.74
C LEU A 1 4.83 8.45 2.80
N ASN A 2 4.02 9.50 2.93
CA ASN A 2 2.81 9.69 2.09
C ASN A 2 3.11 9.66 0.59
N LEU A 3 4.21 10.27 0.15
CA LEU A 3 4.60 10.26 -1.27
C LEU A 3 4.98 8.85 -1.74
N SER A 4 5.68 8.07 -0.91
CA SER A 4 6.01 6.68 -1.25
C SER A 4 4.76 5.81 -1.33
N MET A 5 3.77 6.01 -0.44
CA MET A 5 2.47 5.34 -0.51
C MET A 5 1.71 5.70 -1.79
N MET A 6 1.69 6.98 -2.16
CA MET A 6 1.05 7.43 -3.41
C MET A 6 1.72 6.84 -4.66
N GLU A 7 3.05 6.76 -4.68
CA GLU A 7 3.79 6.13 -5.78
C GLU A 7 3.51 4.63 -5.86
N THR A 8 3.47 3.96 -4.70
CA THR A 8 3.10 2.54 -4.60
C THR A 8 1.68 2.30 -5.12
N MET A 9 0.72 3.10 -4.68
CA MET A 9 -0.66 3.02 -5.18
C MET A 9 -0.71 3.17 -6.72
N ARG A 10 -0.03 4.18 -7.27
CA ARG A 10 0.05 4.37 -8.74
C ARG A 10 0.68 3.18 -9.45
N PHE A 11 1.76 2.63 -8.88
CA PHE A 11 2.40 1.42 -9.40
C PHE A 11 1.43 0.24 -9.42
N LEU A 12 0.70 0.00 -8.34
CA LEU A 12 -0.30 -1.07 -8.25
C LEU A 12 -1.44 -0.85 -9.26
N CYS A 13 -2.02 0.35 -9.32
CA CYS A 13 -3.09 0.68 -10.27
C CYS A 13 -2.68 0.45 -11.73
N LYS A 14 -1.42 0.70 -12.06
CA LYS A 14 -0.89 0.52 -13.41
C LYS A 14 -0.68 -0.96 -13.78
N ASN A 15 -0.33 -1.79 -12.79
CA ASN A 15 0.12 -3.17 -13.03
C ASN A 15 -0.93 -4.22 -12.67
N ILE A 16 -1.97 -3.87 -11.91
CA ILE A 16 -3.05 -4.79 -11.56
C ILE A 16 -4.19 -4.65 -12.56
N GLN A 17 -4.50 -5.75 -13.23
CA GLN A 17 -5.53 -5.82 -14.24
C GLN A 17 -6.91 -5.51 -13.65
N GLY A 18 -7.70 -4.71 -14.36
CA GLY A 18 -9.05 -4.34 -13.94
C GLY A 18 -9.10 -3.22 -12.89
N CYS A 19 -7.97 -2.69 -12.44
CA CYS A 19 -7.95 -1.59 -11.50
C CYS A 19 -8.55 -0.32 -12.12
N VAL A 20 -9.56 0.24 -11.47
CA VAL A 20 -10.29 1.44 -11.91
C VAL A 20 -10.15 2.60 -10.95
N LEU A 21 -9.84 2.33 -9.69
CA LEU A 21 -9.66 3.33 -8.66
C LEU A 21 -8.57 2.85 -7.68
N GLY A 22 -7.71 3.76 -7.27
CA GLY A 22 -6.79 3.59 -6.16
C GLY A 22 -6.98 4.72 -5.16
N TYR A 23 -6.99 4.36 -3.88
CA TYR A 23 -7.05 5.28 -2.76
C TYR A 23 -5.96 4.93 -1.76
N THR A 24 -5.33 5.93 -1.18
CA THR A 24 -4.35 5.71 -0.11
C THR A 24 -4.57 6.68 1.04
N GLN A 25 -4.51 6.18 2.24
CA GLN A 25 -4.63 6.95 3.47
C GLN A 25 -3.68 6.37 4.53
N SER A 26 -2.76 7.19 5.03
CA SER A 26 -1.74 6.78 6.02
C SER A 26 -0.89 5.63 5.48
N ASP A 27 -1.09 4.43 5.97
CA ASP A 27 -0.39 3.17 5.73
C ASP A 27 -1.23 2.16 4.93
N GLU A 28 -2.38 2.58 4.46
CA GLU A 28 -3.32 1.74 3.72
C GLU A 28 -3.43 2.18 2.26
N ILE A 29 -3.53 1.20 1.38
CA ILE A 29 -3.85 1.38 -0.04
C ILE A 29 -5.05 0.50 -0.35
N THR A 30 -6.09 1.10 -0.89
CA THR A 30 -7.28 0.40 -1.39
C THR A 30 -7.32 0.50 -2.90
N LEU A 31 -7.55 -0.62 -3.58
CA LEU A 31 -7.77 -0.68 -5.02
C LEU A 31 -9.15 -1.26 -5.30
N VAL A 32 -9.85 -0.68 -6.24
CA VAL A 32 -11.12 -1.20 -6.75
C VAL A 32 -10.90 -1.78 -8.13
N LEU A 33 -11.25 -3.05 -8.30
CA LEU A 33 -11.13 -3.78 -9.56
C LEU A 33 -12.51 -4.02 -10.16
N VAL A 34 -12.58 -3.95 -11.49
CA VAL A 34 -13.80 -4.14 -12.26
C VAL A 34 -13.49 -4.93 -13.53
N ASP A 35 -14.26 -5.98 -13.80
CA ASP A 35 -14.07 -6.85 -14.98
C ASP A 35 -15.17 -6.77 -16.02
N TYR A 36 -16.29 -6.11 -15.73
CA TYR A 36 -17.48 -6.07 -16.61
C TYR A 36 -17.47 -4.99 -17.69
N LYS A 37 -16.41 -4.20 -17.80
CA LYS A 37 -16.36 -3.08 -18.79
C LYS A 37 -16.36 -3.55 -20.25
N LYS A 38 -15.85 -4.73 -20.51
CA LYS A 38 -15.78 -5.35 -21.85
C LYS A 38 -16.06 -6.84 -21.74
N LEU A 39 -16.76 -7.42 -22.73
CA LEU A 39 -17.00 -8.86 -22.81
C LEU A 39 -15.72 -9.71 -22.88
N THR A 40 -14.59 -9.10 -23.27
CA THR A 40 -13.27 -9.73 -23.34
C THR A 40 -12.40 -9.45 -22.12
N SER A 41 -12.93 -8.76 -21.09
CA SER A 41 -12.18 -8.50 -19.86
C SER A 41 -12.13 -9.77 -19.03
N ASN A 42 -10.94 -10.22 -18.68
CA ASN A 42 -10.77 -11.31 -17.73
C ASN A 42 -10.49 -10.71 -16.35
N PRO A 43 -11.00 -11.32 -15.27
CA PRO A 43 -10.67 -10.91 -13.91
C PRO A 43 -9.19 -11.16 -13.60
N TRP A 44 -8.61 -10.35 -12.75
CA TRP A 44 -7.24 -10.52 -12.33
C TRP A 44 -7.08 -11.84 -11.57
N PHE A 45 -6.28 -12.77 -12.13
CA PHE A 45 -6.10 -14.15 -11.64
C PHE A 45 -7.41 -14.92 -11.46
N ASP A 46 -8.42 -14.70 -12.32
CA ASP A 46 -9.73 -15.37 -12.25
C ASP A 46 -10.39 -15.28 -10.84
N TYR A 47 -10.10 -14.19 -10.11
CA TYR A 47 -10.51 -13.96 -8.72
C TYR A 47 -10.02 -15.02 -7.73
N GLU A 48 -8.92 -15.70 -8.01
CA GLU A 48 -8.26 -16.56 -7.03
C GLU A 48 -7.67 -15.72 -5.89
N VAL A 49 -8.42 -15.62 -4.79
CA VAL A 49 -8.15 -14.70 -3.67
C VAL A 49 -6.75 -14.88 -3.09
N GLN A 50 -6.30 -16.14 -2.90
CA GLN A 50 -4.97 -16.42 -2.36
C GLN A 50 -3.87 -15.88 -3.27
N LYS A 51 -4.02 -16.05 -4.57
CA LYS A 51 -3.06 -15.57 -5.56
C LYS A 51 -3.09 -14.05 -5.67
N MET A 52 -4.29 -13.45 -5.68
CA MET A 52 -4.45 -11.99 -5.64
C MET A 52 -3.75 -11.39 -4.42
N CYS A 53 -3.98 -11.96 -3.23
CA CYS A 53 -3.37 -11.46 -1.99
C CYS A 53 -1.86 -11.64 -1.97
N SER A 54 -1.34 -12.82 -2.33
CA SER A 54 0.10 -13.10 -2.28
C SER A 54 0.89 -12.26 -3.29
N VAL A 55 0.41 -12.17 -4.52
CA VAL A 55 1.07 -11.36 -5.55
C VAL A 55 0.89 -9.87 -5.25
N GLY A 56 -0.31 -9.45 -4.83
CA GLY A 56 -0.58 -8.07 -4.45
C GLY A 56 0.30 -7.58 -3.32
N ALA A 57 0.43 -8.35 -2.23
CA ALA A 57 1.31 -8.02 -1.11
C ALA A 57 2.78 -7.90 -1.55
N SER A 58 3.25 -8.84 -2.39
CA SER A 58 4.61 -8.80 -2.94
C SER A 58 4.83 -7.56 -3.81
N MET A 59 3.87 -7.20 -4.67
CA MET A 59 3.93 -6.00 -5.50
C MET A 59 3.95 -4.73 -4.66
N ALA A 60 3.10 -4.63 -3.63
CA ALA A 60 3.05 -3.49 -2.73
C ALA A 60 4.39 -3.32 -1.99
N THR A 61 4.94 -4.42 -1.45
CA THR A 61 6.23 -4.45 -0.75
C THR A 61 7.36 -3.94 -1.65
N VAL A 62 7.50 -4.48 -2.84
CA VAL A 62 8.54 -4.06 -3.80
C VAL A 62 8.32 -2.61 -4.25
N GLY A 63 7.09 -2.25 -4.59
CA GLY A 63 6.73 -0.90 -5.02
C GLY A 63 7.05 0.15 -3.97
N PHE A 64 6.69 -0.11 -2.71
CA PHE A 64 6.93 0.81 -1.61
C PHE A 64 8.43 0.94 -1.28
N ASN A 65 9.15 -0.17 -1.14
CA ASN A 65 10.57 -0.13 -0.78
C ASN A 65 11.38 0.61 -1.85
N ASN A 66 11.08 0.39 -3.13
CA ASN A 66 11.71 1.12 -4.23
C ASN A 66 11.37 2.61 -4.22
N ALA A 67 10.11 2.98 -3.98
CA ALA A 67 9.69 4.37 -3.89
C ALA A 67 10.31 5.06 -2.68
N PHE A 68 10.37 4.37 -1.55
CA PHE A 68 10.96 4.90 -0.33
C PHE A 68 12.47 5.09 -0.44
N ALA A 69 13.19 4.13 -1.03
CA ALA A 69 14.62 4.22 -1.27
C ALA A 69 14.99 5.48 -2.09
N ARG A 70 14.26 5.73 -3.19
CA ARG A 70 14.45 6.95 -3.98
C ARG A 70 14.24 8.23 -3.17
N ARG A 71 13.24 8.24 -2.27
CA ARG A 71 12.97 9.41 -1.41
C ARG A 71 14.04 9.63 -0.35
N VAL A 72 14.61 8.56 0.20
CA VAL A 72 15.74 8.66 1.14
C VAL A 72 16.97 9.19 0.43
N GLU A 73 17.24 8.72 -0.78
CA GLU A 73 18.33 9.21 -1.61
C GLU A 73 18.17 10.70 -1.96
N GLU A 74 17.00 11.13 -2.41
CA GLU A 74 16.69 12.55 -2.65
C GLU A 74 16.89 13.40 -1.38
N PHE A 75 16.48 12.89 -0.23
CA PHE A 75 16.62 13.57 1.05
C PHE A 75 18.10 13.67 1.48
N SER A 76 18.96 12.71 1.13
CA SER A 76 20.39 12.72 1.45
C SER A 76 21.09 13.94 0.88
N ILE A 77 20.65 14.42 -0.28
CA ILE A 77 21.26 15.58 -0.99
C ILE A 77 21.06 16.89 -0.20
N HIS A 78 19.94 16.99 0.56
CA HIS A 78 19.54 18.22 1.25
C HIS A 78 19.57 18.13 2.78
N GLY A 79 19.66 16.93 3.36
CA GLY A 79 19.48 16.69 4.80
C GLY A 79 20.42 15.63 5.40
N GLY A 80 21.49 15.26 4.68
CA GLY A 80 22.47 14.30 5.18
C GLY A 80 23.10 14.72 6.51
N GLY A 81 23.26 13.76 7.43
CA GLY A 81 23.83 14.00 8.78
C GLY A 81 22.81 14.46 9.84
N SER A 82 21.52 14.52 9.52
CA SER A 82 20.49 14.77 10.52
C SER A 82 20.04 13.48 11.21
N PRO A 83 19.65 13.52 12.51
CA PRO A 83 19.09 12.35 13.21
C PRO A 83 17.85 11.76 12.54
N LEU A 84 17.16 12.54 11.70
CA LEU A 84 16.03 12.10 10.90
C LEU A 84 16.50 11.26 9.70
N TYR A 85 17.61 11.62 9.10
CA TYR A 85 18.21 10.86 8.00
C TYR A 85 18.66 9.47 8.45
N ASP A 86 19.33 9.37 9.62
CA ASP A 86 19.74 8.08 10.18
C ASP A 86 18.55 7.15 10.42
N ARG A 87 17.40 7.71 10.86
CA ARG A 87 16.16 6.94 11.03
C ARG A 87 15.62 6.43 9.70
N TYR A 88 15.72 7.23 8.64
CA TYR A 88 15.28 6.79 7.31
C TYR A 88 16.20 5.72 6.74
N LEU A 89 17.50 5.79 6.99
CA LEU A 89 18.45 4.74 6.59
C LEU A 89 18.15 3.41 7.31
N ASN A 90 17.97 3.44 8.63
CA ASN A 90 17.60 2.24 9.40
C ASN A 90 16.27 1.64 8.91
N ALA A 91 15.28 2.50 8.63
CA ALA A 91 14.01 2.06 8.09
C ALA A 91 14.13 1.47 6.68
N LEU A 92 15.07 1.96 5.87
CA LEU A 92 15.36 1.40 4.55
C LEU A 92 16.01 0.03 4.64
N GLU A 93 16.91 -0.20 5.60
CA GLU A 93 17.55 -1.50 5.84
C GLU A 93 16.54 -2.55 6.31
N ASP A 94 15.64 -2.18 7.23
CA ASP A 94 14.58 -3.07 7.73
C ASP A 94 13.57 -3.44 6.63
N GLY A 95 13.30 -2.52 5.70
CA GLY A 95 12.30 -2.65 4.65
C GLY A 95 10.86 -2.73 5.17
N ALA A 96 9.91 -2.31 4.36
CA ALA A 96 8.48 -2.45 4.66
C ALA A 96 7.93 -3.75 4.11
N MET A 97 6.96 -4.35 4.83
CA MET A 97 6.18 -5.50 4.38
C MET A 97 4.70 -5.12 4.36
N PHE A 98 4.00 -5.65 3.37
CA PHE A 98 2.56 -5.45 3.23
C PHE A 98 1.83 -6.78 3.37
N ASP A 99 0.69 -6.78 4.06
CA ASP A 99 -0.35 -7.77 3.88
C ASP A 99 -1.36 -7.29 2.84
N CYS A 100 -2.13 -8.22 2.32
CA CYS A 100 -3.15 -7.93 1.31
C CYS A 100 -4.41 -8.74 1.61
N ARG A 101 -5.55 -8.12 1.42
CA ARG A 101 -6.86 -8.73 1.54
C ARG A 101 -7.69 -8.41 0.31
N ALA A 102 -8.38 -9.41 -0.21
CA ALA A 102 -9.28 -9.23 -1.34
C ALA A 102 -10.67 -9.75 -0.96
N PHE A 103 -11.69 -8.98 -1.27
CA PHE A 103 -13.09 -9.31 -0.99
C PHE A 103 -14.01 -8.63 -1.99
N ASN A 104 -15.20 -9.18 -2.16
CA ASN A 104 -16.21 -8.61 -3.03
C ASN A 104 -17.02 -7.57 -2.26
N VAL A 105 -17.25 -6.43 -2.89
CA VAL A 105 -18.04 -5.33 -2.33
C VAL A 105 -19.17 -4.99 -3.32
N PRO A 106 -20.42 -4.88 -2.85
CA PRO A 106 -21.50 -4.34 -3.66
C PRO A 106 -21.14 -2.93 -4.15
N ARG A 107 -21.49 -2.61 -5.39
CA ARG A 107 -21.18 -1.30 -5.98
C ARG A 107 -21.78 -0.13 -5.18
N GLU A 108 -22.94 -0.34 -4.55
CA GLU A 108 -23.60 0.64 -3.70
C GLU A 108 -22.71 1.08 -2.52
N GLU A 109 -21.92 0.17 -1.98
CA GLU A 109 -21.04 0.44 -0.84
C GLU A 109 -19.78 1.20 -1.25
N VAL A 110 -19.37 1.08 -2.52
CA VAL A 110 -18.19 1.81 -3.03
C VAL A 110 -18.52 3.24 -3.46
N THR A 111 -19.69 3.46 -4.09
CA THR A 111 -20.04 4.77 -4.70
C THR A 111 -21.51 5.14 -4.62
N GLY A 112 -22.39 4.35 -3.95
CA GLY A 112 -23.84 4.59 -3.91
C GLY A 112 -24.60 4.15 -5.16
N GLY A 113 -24.15 3.15 -5.89
CA GLY A 113 -24.86 2.62 -7.08
C GLY A 113 -24.43 1.23 -7.56
N SER A 114 -25.39 0.43 -7.94
CA SER A 114 -25.51 -1.02 -8.12
C SER A 114 -24.59 -1.79 -9.11
N TRP A 115 -23.48 -2.44 -8.68
CA TRP A 115 -22.80 -3.60 -9.37
C TRP A 115 -21.70 -4.19 -8.48
N MET A 116 -21.42 -5.50 -8.55
CA MET A 116 -20.37 -6.15 -7.75
C MET A 116 -18.96 -5.72 -8.19
N GLN A 117 -18.11 -5.41 -7.24
CA GLN A 117 -16.70 -5.04 -7.43
C GLN A 117 -15.82 -5.85 -6.47
N ALA A 118 -14.60 -6.15 -6.91
CA ALA A 118 -13.58 -6.66 -5.99
C ALA A 118 -12.79 -5.46 -5.41
N GLU A 119 -12.66 -5.42 -4.11
CA GLU A 119 -11.81 -4.46 -3.40
C GLU A 119 -10.58 -5.19 -2.88
N ILE A 120 -9.42 -4.60 -3.07
CA ILE A 120 -8.16 -5.12 -2.55
C ILE A 120 -7.58 -4.07 -1.60
N LEU A 121 -7.47 -4.45 -0.34
CA LEU A 121 -6.86 -3.64 0.70
C LEU A 121 -5.43 -4.11 0.94
N PHE A 122 -4.49 -3.18 0.86
CA PHE A 122 -3.10 -3.38 1.23
C PHE A 122 -2.79 -2.59 2.50
N ARG A 123 -2.27 -3.25 3.49
CA ARG A 123 -1.86 -2.61 4.73
C ARG A 123 -0.38 -2.87 5.00
N CYS A 124 0.36 -1.80 5.29
CA CYS A 124 1.74 -1.93 5.73
C CYS A 124 1.79 -2.46 7.16
N TRP A 125 2.60 -3.48 7.42
CA TRP A 125 2.74 -4.05 8.75
C TRP A 125 3.39 -3.04 9.72
N ASP A 126 2.85 -2.94 10.94
CA ASP A 126 3.08 -1.88 11.94
C ASP A 126 4.55 -1.55 12.30
N ARG A 127 5.49 -2.44 12.04
CA ARG A 127 6.89 -2.25 12.47
C ARG A 127 7.55 -1.03 11.85
N TYR A 128 7.24 -0.77 10.59
CA TYR A 128 7.85 0.30 9.82
C TYR A 128 7.29 1.68 10.17
N ILE A 129 6.01 1.76 10.45
CA ILE A 129 5.33 3.03 10.76
C ILE A 129 5.61 3.48 12.19
N SER A 130 5.83 2.56 13.13
CA SER A 130 6.23 2.92 14.50
C SER A 130 7.57 3.64 14.53
N LEU A 131 8.51 3.29 13.65
CA LEU A 131 9.81 3.97 13.54
C LEU A 131 9.67 5.41 13.01
N ILE A 132 8.75 5.64 12.09
CA ILE A 132 8.53 6.96 11.46
C ILE A 132 7.56 7.83 12.29
N ARG A 133 6.53 7.27 12.92
CA ARG A 133 5.59 7.99 13.80
C ARG A 133 6.19 8.40 15.15
N ASN A 134 7.19 7.70 15.65
CA ASN A 134 7.75 7.92 17.00
C ASN A 134 8.50 9.27 17.18
N CYS A 135 8.39 10.18 16.22
CA CYS A 135 8.87 11.55 16.44
C CYS A 135 7.95 12.39 17.34
N LYS A 136 6.69 11.98 17.61
CA LYS A 136 5.75 12.76 18.45
C LYS A 136 4.98 11.98 19.55
N THR A 137 4.97 10.66 19.62
CA THR A 137 4.17 9.95 20.65
C THR A 137 4.78 8.60 21.06
N LYS A 138 5.80 8.63 21.90
CA LYS A 138 6.32 7.41 22.60
C LYS A 138 5.33 6.80 23.61
N ALA A 139 4.23 7.48 23.93
CA ALA A 139 3.32 7.09 25.01
C ALA A 139 2.07 6.30 24.57
N ALA A 140 1.61 6.42 23.33
CA ALA A 140 0.29 5.89 22.94
C ALA A 140 0.31 4.51 22.27
N MET A 141 1.47 3.94 21.93
CA MET A 141 1.55 2.68 21.18
C MET A 141 1.91 1.43 22.02
N ARG A 142 2.22 1.59 23.32
CA ARG A 142 2.46 0.42 24.20
C ARG A 142 1.19 -0.33 24.62
N SER A 143 0.01 0.15 24.31
CA SER A 143 -1.28 -0.44 24.75
C SER A 143 -2.03 -1.25 23.71
N ARG A 144 -1.44 -1.54 22.54
CA ARG A 144 -2.12 -2.30 21.47
C ARG A 144 -1.36 -3.52 20.94
N ILE A 145 -0.41 -4.04 21.70
CA ILE A 145 0.20 -5.34 21.44
C ILE A 145 -0.20 -6.24 22.62
N CYS A 146 -1.33 -6.87 22.50
CA CYS A 146 -1.72 -8.12 23.14
C CYS A 146 -2.49 -8.93 22.11
#